data_3751fc2f28e4665b60608edc7964c156
#
_entry.id   3751fc2f28e4665b60608edc7964c156
#
_cell.length_a   1.000
_cell.length_b   1.000
_cell.length_c   1.000
_cell.angle_alpha   90.00
_cell.angle_beta   90.00
_cell.angle_gamma   90.00
#
_symmetry.space_group_name_H-M   'P 1'
#
loop_
_entity.id
_entity.type
_entity.pdbx_description
1 polymer ?
#
loop_
_entity_poly.entity_id
_entity_poly.type
_entity_poly.pdbx_seq_one_letter_code
_entity_poly.pdbx_strand_id
1 'polypeptide(L)'
;VSRRLSLRALALPAALAIAVVLSGCGSGRPSASTASGPAAAGDGPKEVTVFAAASLTGTFTELGKAFEAAHPGTSVRFNFGSSATLAQQIVQGAPADVFAAASPATMKTVTDASLAGAPATFVRNKLQIAVPADNPAEVDEFEDLADARVKVALCAQQVPCGAAAVKALDAAGLKVTPVTLEQDVKATLTKVELGEVDAALVYRTDVIAAAGKVKGIAFPEADQAVNDYPIATLTEAPAGDLARRFVDLVLSRQGKDVLTKAGFETP
;
A
#
# COMPACT_ATOMS: atom_id res chain seq x y z
N VAL A 1 21.90 -30.98 39.03
CA VAL A 1 22.14 -30.04 40.15
C VAL A 1 21.04 -28.99 40.06
N SER A 2 20.04 -29.19 40.93
CA SER A 2 18.85 -28.33 41.07
C SER A 2 19.22 -27.06 41.80
N ARG A 3 18.78 -25.88 41.31
CA ARG A 3 18.63 -24.67 42.15
C ARG A 3 17.27 -24.06 41.94
N ARG A 4 16.40 -24.28 42.92
CA ARG A 4 15.18 -23.53 43.17
C ARG A 4 15.60 -22.19 43.79
N LEU A 5 15.04 -21.08 43.30
CA LEU A 5 15.04 -19.80 44.02
C LEU A 5 13.64 -19.21 44.11
N SER A 6 13.36 -18.84 45.31
CA SER A 6 12.10 -18.58 45.97
C SER A 6 11.42 -17.28 45.54
N LEU A 7 10.07 -17.29 45.59
CA LEU A 7 9.18 -16.13 45.68
C LEU A 7 9.51 -15.23 46.88
N ARG A 8 9.50 -13.93 46.71
CA ARG A 8 9.21 -12.97 47.79
C ARG A 8 8.12 -12.02 47.34
N ALA A 9 6.96 -12.23 47.95
CA ALA A 9 5.87 -11.31 47.98
C ALA A 9 6.21 -10.13 48.87
N LEU A 10 5.94 -8.88 48.43
CA LEU A 10 5.84 -7.71 49.27
C LEU A 10 4.47 -7.04 49.04
N ALA A 11 3.65 -7.18 50.07
CA ALA A 11 2.42 -6.43 50.25
C ALA A 11 2.72 -5.21 51.12
N LEU A 12 2.14 -4.04 50.82
CA LEU A 12 1.94 -2.96 51.81
C LEU A 12 0.85 -1.97 51.33
N PRO A 13 0.25 -1.18 52.21
CA PRO A 13 -1.19 -1.08 52.35
C PRO A 13 -1.79 0.28 51.93
N ALA A 14 -3.11 0.29 51.94
CA ALA A 14 -4.03 1.41 51.73
C ALA A 14 -3.83 2.57 52.74
N ALA A 15 -4.00 3.80 52.28
CA ALA A 15 -4.35 4.94 53.11
C ALA A 15 -5.51 5.72 52.48
N LEU A 16 -6.61 5.67 53.15
CA LEU A 16 -7.91 6.30 52.93
C LEU A 16 -7.81 7.74 53.48
N ALA A 17 -8.20 8.77 52.73
CA ALA A 17 -8.49 10.10 53.28
C ALA A 17 -9.76 10.66 52.62
N ILE A 18 -10.82 10.63 53.39
CA ILE A 18 -12.14 11.27 53.13
C ILE A 18 -12.00 12.74 53.58
N ALA A 19 -12.35 13.68 52.72
CA ALA A 19 -12.70 15.05 53.12
C ALA A 19 -14.02 15.47 52.50
N VAL A 20 -15.05 15.48 53.29
CA VAL A 20 -16.38 16.07 53.05
C VAL A 20 -16.31 17.56 53.39
N VAL A 21 -16.72 18.41 52.46
CA VAL A 21 -17.15 19.79 52.79
C VAL A 21 -18.50 20.07 52.13
N LEU A 22 -19.51 20.22 52.96
CA LEU A 22 -20.84 20.74 52.63
C LEU A 22 -20.83 22.27 52.64
N SER A 23 -21.69 22.83 51.86
CA SER A 23 -22.52 24.00 52.07
C SER A 23 -22.43 25.09 51.02
N GLY A 24 -23.59 25.48 50.48
CA GLY A 24 -23.79 26.72 49.75
C GLY A 24 -25.04 26.73 48.87
N CYS A 25 -26.25 26.83 49.48
CA CYS A 25 -27.45 27.24 48.76
C CYS A 25 -27.37 28.69 48.31
N GLY A 26 -27.60 28.93 47.02
CA GLY A 26 -27.80 30.28 46.48
C GLY A 26 -28.78 30.24 45.32
N SER A 27 -30.02 30.60 45.61
CA SER A 27 -31.11 30.75 44.63
C SER A 27 -30.89 32.00 43.78
N GLY A 28 -30.74 31.83 42.48
CA GLY A 28 -30.75 32.93 41.52
C GLY A 28 -31.04 32.41 40.11
N ARG A 29 -32.34 32.51 39.69
CA ARG A 29 -32.70 32.39 38.28
C ARG A 29 -32.31 33.68 37.54
N PRO A 30 -31.63 33.59 36.45
CA PRO A 30 -31.96 34.39 35.29
C PRO A 30 -32.19 33.55 34.02
N SER A 31 -33.10 34.05 33.25
CA SER A 31 -33.63 33.62 31.97
C SER A 31 -32.59 33.04 30.99
N ALA A 32 -32.96 31.89 30.44
CA ALA A 32 -32.31 31.30 29.30
C ALA A 32 -32.46 32.16 28.05
N SER A 33 -31.37 32.75 27.63
CA SER A 33 -31.20 33.15 26.22
C SER A 33 -30.56 31.95 25.51
N THR A 34 -31.36 31.24 24.72
CA THR A 34 -30.91 30.27 23.75
C THR A 34 -30.16 30.98 22.61
N ALA A 35 -28.88 31.21 22.80
CA ALA A 35 -27.98 31.45 21.68
C ALA A 35 -27.66 30.08 21.10
N SER A 36 -28.33 29.74 19.98
CA SER A 36 -27.87 28.67 19.11
C SER A 36 -26.51 29.13 18.50
N GLY A 37 -25.44 28.79 19.18
CA GLY A 37 -24.12 28.87 18.61
C GLY A 37 -24.02 27.92 17.41
N PRO A 38 -23.23 28.23 16.38
CA PRO A 38 -23.01 27.31 15.28
C PRO A 38 -22.50 25.99 15.87
N ALA A 39 -23.15 24.89 15.47
CA ALA A 39 -22.68 23.56 15.81
C ALA A 39 -21.20 23.45 15.44
N ALA A 40 -20.37 23.17 16.46
CA ALA A 40 -18.96 22.89 16.22
C ALA A 40 -18.89 21.80 15.16
N ALA A 41 -18.27 22.11 14.04
CA ALA A 41 -17.94 21.14 13.00
C ALA A 41 -17.22 19.98 13.67
N GLY A 42 -17.77 18.78 13.52
CA GLY A 42 -17.44 17.61 14.28
C GLY A 42 -15.96 17.29 14.28
N ASP A 43 -15.48 16.91 15.43
CA ASP A 43 -14.12 16.39 15.66
C ASP A 43 -14.05 14.94 15.13
N GLY A 44 -14.31 14.78 13.83
CA GLY A 44 -14.17 13.51 13.14
C GLY A 44 -12.71 13.14 12.91
N PRO A 45 -12.42 11.91 12.46
CA PRO A 45 -11.06 11.50 12.16
C PRO A 45 -10.38 12.48 11.19
N LYS A 46 -9.18 12.92 11.56
CA LYS A 46 -8.37 13.87 10.76
C LYS A 46 -7.30 13.16 9.93
N GLU A 47 -7.17 11.85 10.05
CA GLU A 47 -6.21 11.04 9.31
C GLU A 47 -6.95 9.91 8.56
N VAL A 48 -6.55 9.68 7.31
CA VAL A 48 -6.94 8.49 6.54
C VAL A 48 -5.72 7.61 6.31
N THR A 49 -5.85 6.34 6.68
CA THR A 49 -4.78 5.34 6.50
C THR A 49 -5.03 4.54 5.23
N VAL A 50 -4.09 4.61 4.30
CA VAL A 50 -4.16 3.98 2.98
C VAL A 50 -3.11 2.88 2.87
N PHE A 51 -3.55 1.64 2.70
CA PHE A 51 -2.69 0.52 2.36
C PHE A 51 -2.63 0.40 0.84
N ALA A 52 -1.45 0.53 0.25
CA ALA A 52 -1.29 0.58 -1.20
C ALA A 52 -0.09 -0.24 -1.69
N ALA A 53 -0.25 -0.85 -2.86
CA ALA A 53 0.82 -1.59 -3.52
C ALA A 53 2.09 -0.75 -3.65
N ALA A 54 3.27 -1.36 -3.48
CA ALA A 54 4.58 -0.70 -3.55
C ALA A 54 4.78 0.09 -4.85
N SER A 55 4.26 -0.39 -5.98
CA SER A 55 4.30 0.30 -7.28
C SER A 55 3.53 1.63 -7.31
N LEU A 56 2.60 1.87 -6.37
CA LEU A 56 1.81 3.10 -6.26
C LEU A 56 2.50 4.19 -5.43
N THR A 57 3.66 3.91 -4.82
CA THR A 57 4.31 4.82 -3.87
C THR A 57 4.42 6.26 -4.38
N GLY A 58 4.93 6.48 -5.58
CA GLY A 58 5.12 7.82 -6.15
C GLY A 58 3.80 8.55 -6.38
N THR A 59 2.89 7.92 -7.10
CA THR A 59 1.59 8.51 -7.49
C THR A 59 0.68 8.74 -6.29
N PHE A 60 0.62 7.80 -5.36
CA PHE A 60 -0.23 7.94 -4.17
C PHE A 60 0.32 8.99 -3.20
N THR A 61 1.65 9.11 -3.08
CA THR A 61 2.26 10.23 -2.32
C THR A 61 1.89 11.59 -2.93
N GLU A 62 1.88 11.71 -4.26
CA GLU A 62 1.43 12.94 -4.95
C GLU A 62 -0.06 13.20 -4.71
N LEU A 63 -0.91 12.17 -4.87
CA LEU A 63 -2.35 12.28 -4.61
C LEU A 63 -2.67 12.56 -3.14
N GLY A 64 -1.90 12.01 -2.20
CA GLY A 64 -2.03 12.32 -0.77
C GLY A 64 -1.80 13.80 -0.48
N LYS A 65 -0.75 14.38 -1.03
CA LYS A 65 -0.48 15.82 -0.91
C LYS A 65 -1.61 16.67 -1.52
N ALA A 66 -2.15 16.26 -2.67
CA ALA A 66 -3.27 16.94 -3.30
C ALA A 66 -4.55 16.84 -2.44
N PHE A 67 -4.78 15.67 -1.82
CA PHE A 67 -5.89 15.45 -0.91
C PHE A 67 -5.81 16.34 0.33
N GLU A 68 -4.65 16.39 0.98
CA GLU A 68 -4.40 17.22 2.17
C GLU A 68 -4.57 18.72 1.87
N ALA A 69 -4.09 19.16 0.70
CA ALA A 69 -4.27 20.55 0.25
C ALA A 69 -5.74 20.90 0.03
N ALA A 70 -6.56 19.96 -0.48
CA ALA A 70 -8.00 20.14 -0.69
C ALA A 70 -8.83 19.99 0.60
N HIS A 71 -8.29 19.38 1.65
CA HIS A 71 -8.95 19.11 2.93
C HIS A 71 -8.10 19.61 4.09
N PRO A 72 -8.02 20.92 4.37
CA PRO A 72 -7.19 21.47 5.44
C PRO A 72 -7.50 20.86 6.81
N GLY A 73 -6.45 20.47 7.53
CA GLY A 73 -6.55 19.82 8.83
C GLY A 73 -6.71 18.29 8.76
N THR A 74 -6.64 17.70 7.57
CA THR A 74 -6.55 16.25 7.38
C THR A 74 -5.15 15.81 6.98
N SER A 75 -4.81 14.54 7.24
CA SER A 75 -3.56 13.90 6.81
C SER A 75 -3.85 12.56 6.13
N VAL A 76 -2.96 12.15 5.23
CA VAL A 76 -2.99 10.83 4.59
C VAL A 76 -1.76 10.05 5.02
N ARG A 77 -1.98 8.95 5.72
CA ARG A 77 -0.92 8.03 6.11
C ARG A 77 -0.90 6.82 5.19
N PHE A 78 0.24 6.57 4.57
CA PHE A 78 0.42 5.43 3.69
C PHE A 78 1.18 4.29 4.36
N ASN A 79 0.75 3.07 4.07
CA ASN A 79 1.51 1.84 4.25
C ASN A 79 1.71 1.22 2.87
N PHE A 80 2.92 1.36 2.33
CA PHE A 80 3.29 0.81 1.02
C PHE A 80 3.99 -0.53 1.18
N GLY A 81 3.63 -1.50 0.35
CA GLY A 81 4.26 -2.81 0.38
C GLY A 81 3.64 -3.80 -0.61
N SER A 82 3.99 -5.06 -0.46
CA SER A 82 3.34 -6.14 -1.20
C SER A 82 1.83 -6.14 -0.94
N SER A 83 1.02 -6.10 -2.01
CA SER A 83 -0.44 -6.20 -1.88
C SER A 83 -0.86 -7.47 -1.14
N ALA A 84 -0.15 -8.58 -1.32
CA ALA A 84 -0.44 -9.84 -0.62
C ALA A 84 -0.20 -9.71 0.89
N THR A 85 0.91 -9.08 1.31
CA THR A 85 1.21 -8.82 2.72
C THR A 85 0.19 -7.85 3.33
N LEU A 86 -0.13 -6.77 2.62
CA LEU A 86 -1.12 -5.78 3.08
C LEU A 86 -2.52 -6.39 3.23
N ALA A 87 -2.94 -7.23 2.28
CA ALA A 87 -4.20 -7.96 2.38
C ALA A 87 -4.25 -8.85 3.63
N GLN A 88 -3.17 -9.58 3.92
CA GLN A 88 -3.08 -10.40 5.14
C GLN A 88 -3.12 -9.54 6.41
N GLN A 89 -2.44 -8.39 6.43
CA GLN A 89 -2.51 -7.46 7.56
C GLN A 89 -3.94 -6.97 7.80
N ILE A 90 -4.68 -6.63 6.75
CA ILE A 90 -6.09 -6.21 6.84
C ILE A 90 -6.94 -7.35 7.40
N VAL A 91 -6.78 -8.57 6.89
CA VAL A 91 -7.51 -9.76 7.40
C VAL A 91 -7.20 -10.06 8.86
N GLN A 92 -5.98 -9.71 9.32
CA GLN A 92 -5.56 -9.84 10.71
C GLN A 92 -5.97 -8.65 11.59
N GLY A 93 -6.75 -7.70 11.06
CA GLY A 93 -7.29 -6.57 11.82
C GLY A 93 -6.38 -5.34 11.86
N ALA A 94 -5.42 -5.20 10.96
CA ALA A 94 -4.65 -3.96 10.86
C ALA A 94 -5.57 -2.78 10.50
N PRO A 95 -5.49 -1.65 11.24
CA PRO A 95 -6.36 -0.51 10.99
C PRO A 95 -5.96 0.17 9.66
N ALA A 96 -6.85 0.09 8.69
CA ALA A 96 -6.73 0.78 7.42
C ALA A 96 -8.10 1.26 6.97
N ASP A 97 -8.13 2.33 6.19
CA ASP A 97 -9.37 2.92 5.67
C ASP A 97 -9.57 2.59 4.19
N VAL A 98 -8.47 2.52 3.43
CA VAL A 98 -8.44 2.24 1.99
C VAL A 98 -7.43 1.17 1.68
N PHE A 99 -7.80 0.26 0.77
CA PHE A 99 -6.87 -0.71 0.19
C PHE A 99 -6.80 -0.55 -1.33
N ALA A 100 -5.59 -0.36 -1.87
CA ALA A 100 -5.29 -0.29 -3.30
C ALA A 100 -4.28 -1.39 -3.67
N ALA A 101 -4.75 -2.41 -4.36
CA ALA A 101 -3.96 -3.60 -4.68
C ALA A 101 -3.44 -3.59 -6.12
N ALA A 102 -2.33 -4.29 -6.36
CA ALA A 102 -1.76 -4.48 -7.70
C ALA A 102 -2.29 -5.74 -8.40
N SER A 103 -3.33 -6.38 -7.86
CA SER A 103 -4.04 -7.46 -8.55
C SER A 103 -5.43 -7.70 -7.98
N PRO A 104 -6.40 -8.16 -8.81
CA PRO A 104 -7.72 -8.58 -8.34
C PRO A 104 -7.66 -9.74 -7.33
N ALA A 105 -6.71 -10.66 -7.47
CA ALA A 105 -6.57 -11.81 -6.57
C ALA A 105 -6.26 -11.37 -5.13
N THR A 106 -5.40 -10.38 -4.94
CA THR A 106 -5.09 -9.87 -3.59
C THR A 106 -6.22 -9.04 -3.01
N MET A 107 -6.95 -8.26 -3.83
CA MET A 107 -8.18 -7.60 -3.40
C MET A 107 -9.24 -8.61 -2.97
N LYS A 108 -9.37 -9.71 -3.72
CA LYS A 108 -10.32 -10.79 -3.43
C LYS A 108 -10.10 -11.39 -2.03
N THR A 109 -8.88 -11.49 -1.55
CA THR A 109 -8.58 -11.94 -0.17
C THR A 109 -9.31 -11.09 0.88
N VAL A 110 -9.39 -9.78 0.67
CA VAL A 110 -10.03 -8.85 1.60
C VAL A 110 -11.55 -8.82 1.41
N THR A 111 -12.03 -8.87 0.16
CA THR A 111 -13.49 -8.91 -0.11
C THR A 111 -14.14 -10.23 0.30
N ASP A 112 -13.45 -11.37 0.14
CA ASP A 112 -13.95 -12.67 0.61
C ASP A 112 -14.08 -12.72 2.15
N ALA A 113 -13.23 -11.97 2.86
CA ALA A 113 -13.34 -11.77 4.31
C ALA A 113 -14.42 -10.75 4.70
N SER A 114 -15.15 -10.16 3.73
CA SER A 114 -16.15 -9.10 3.93
C SER A 114 -15.58 -7.82 4.55
N LEU A 115 -14.29 -7.57 4.39
CA LEU A 115 -13.58 -6.42 4.97
C LEU A 115 -13.44 -5.22 4.00
N ALA A 116 -13.90 -5.33 2.76
CA ALA A 116 -13.91 -4.22 1.80
C ALA A 116 -15.25 -4.11 1.09
N GLY A 117 -15.63 -2.88 0.74
CA GLY A 117 -16.74 -2.61 -0.16
C GLY A 117 -16.46 -3.09 -1.59
N ALA A 118 -17.36 -2.79 -2.53
CA ALA A 118 -17.16 -3.13 -3.94
C ALA A 118 -15.92 -2.44 -4.49
N PRO A 119 -14.90 -3.19 -4.99
CA PRO A 119 -13.70 -2.60 -5.54
C PRO A 119 -13.94 -2.02 -6.93
N ALA A 120 -13.22 -0.93 -7.26
CA ALA A 120 -13.17 -0.36 -8.59
C ALA A 120 -11.77 -0.54 -9.18
N THR A 121 -11.66 -1.08 -10.40
CA THR A 121 -10.40 -1.06 -11.14
C THR A 121 -10.11 0.38 -11.58
N PHE A 122 -8.97 0.93 -11.20
CA PHE A 122 -8.63 2.33 -11.49
C PHE A 122 -7.50 2.51 -12.50
N VAL A 123 -6.56 1.55 -12.57
CA VAL A 123 -5.48 1.51 -13.57
C VAL A 123 -5.07 0.08 -13.90
N ARG A 124 -4.23 -0.04 -14.95
CA ARG A 124 -3.53 -1.26 -15.35
C ARG A 124 -2.03 -1.02 -15.40
N ASN A 125 -1.27 -2.10 -15.28
CA ASN A 125 0.19 -2.06 -15.40
C ASN A 125 0.70 -3.31 -16.11
N LYS A 126 1.86 -3.18 -16.79
CA LYS A 126 2.53 -4.25 -17.50
C LYS A 126 3.95 -4.43 -17.00
N LEU A 127 4.47 -5.64 -17.14
CA LEU A 127 5.87 -5.91 -16.84
C LEU A 127 6.80 -5.34 -17.93
N GLN A 128 8.01 -5.01 -17.51
CA GLN A 128 9.18 -4.78 -18.33
C GLN A 128 10.38 -5.51 -17.71
N ILE A 129 11.36 -5.83 -18.52
CA ILE A 129 12.68 -6.22 -18.02
C ILE A 129 13.38 -4.93 -17.62
N ALA A 130 13.84 -4.83 -16.37
CA ALA A 130 14.72 -3.79 -15.91
C ALA A 130 16.16 -4.32 -15.90
N VAL A 131 17.07 -3.59 -16.49
CA VAL A 131 18.52 -3.86 -16.45
C VAL A 131 19.24 -2.60 -15.93
N PRO A 132 20.48 -2.71 -15.40
CA PRO A 132 21.30 -1.54 -15.11
C PRO A 132 21.38 -0.60 -16.33
N ALA A 133 21.58 0.69 -16.13
CA ALA A 133 21.56 1.67 -17.23
C ALA A 133 22.56 1.37 -18.36
N ASP A 134 23.72 0.80 -18.02
CA ASP A 134 24.79 0.39 -18.92
C ASP A 134 24.62 -1.04 -19.48
N ASN A 135 23.65 -1.80 -18.96
CA ASN A 135 23.30 -3.16 -19.39
C ASN A 135 24.52 -4.08 -19.63
N PRO A 136 25.38 -4.33 -18.63
CA PRO A 136 26.65 -5.03 -18.82
C PRO A 136 26.49 -6.51 -19.21
N ALA A 137 25.33 -7.10 -18.97
CA ALA A 137 24.99 -8.48 -19.32
C ALA A 137 24.40 -8.60 -20.74
N GLU A 138 24.24 -7.47 -21.48
CA GLU A 138 23.71 -7.43 -22.84
C GLU A 138 22.33 -8.14 -22.97
N VAL A 139 21.46 -7.97 -21.98
CA VAL A 139 20.08 -8.47 -22.03
C VAL A 139 19.25 -7.54 -22.92
N ASP A 140 18.78 -8.03 -24.07
CA ASP A 140 18.01 -7.25 -25.04
C ASP A 140 16.62 -7.81 -25.31
N GLU A 141 16.37 -9.08 -25.02
CA GLU A 141 15.08 -9.75 -25.22
C GLU A 141 14.68 -10.63 -24.04
N PHE A 142 13.44 -11.12 -24.04
CA PHE A 142 12.87 -11.87 -22.90
C PHE A 142 13.55 -13.23 -22.71
N GLU A 143 13.98 -13.84 -23.80
CA GLU A 143 14.67 -15.12 -23.86
C GLU A 143 16.03 -15.10 -23.16
N ASP A 144 16.72 -13.96 -23.13
CA ASP A 144 18.00 -13.79 -22.46
C ASP A 144 17.94 -14.05 -20.96
N LEU A 145 16.76 -13.87 -20.36
CA LEU A 145 16.55 -14.19 -18.95
C LEU A 145 16.70 -15.68 -18.61
N ALA A 146 16.66 -16.56 -19.60
CA ALA A 146 16.89 -17.99 -19.43
C ALA A 146 18.36 -18.39 -19.50
N ASP A 147 19.27 -17.47 -19.89
CA ASP A 147 20.72 -17.74 -19.88
C ASP A 147 21.21 -17.86 -18.43
N ALA A 148 21.84 -18.98 -18.11
CA ALA A 148 22.33 -19.26 -16.76
C ALA A 148 23.42 -18.29 -16.27
N ARG A 149 24.02 -17.50 -17.17
CA ARG A 149 25.00 -16.45 -16.84
C ARG A 149 24.34 -15.16 -16.36
N VAL A 150 23.08 -14.94 -16.73
CA VAL A 150 22.31 -13.75 -16.35
C VAL A 150 21.71 -13.95 -14.97
N LYS A 151 22.09 -13.10 -14.02
CA LYS A 151 21.50 -13.10 -12.66
C LYS A 151 20.18 -12.37 -12.69
N VAL A 152 19.09 -13.09 -12.51
CA VAL A 152 17.74 -12.53 -12.56
C VAL A 152 17.14 -12.43 -11.16
N ALA A 153 16.57 -11.27 -10.81
CA ALA A 153 15.68 -11.12 -9.68
C ALA A 153 14.22 -11.18 -10.12
N LEU A 154 13.40 -11.90 -9.40
CA LEU A 154 11.94 -11.92 -9.58
C LEU A 154 11.24 -11.59 -8.28
N CYS A 155 9.99 -11.16 -8.36
CA CYS A 155 9.11 -11.19 -7.20
C CYS A 155 8.73 -12.63 -6.86
N ALA A 156 8.49 -12.92 -5.59
CA ALA A 156 7.91 -14.20 -5.15
C ALA A 156 6.54 -14.43 -5.79
N GLN A 157 6.22 -15.67 -6.14
CA GLN A 157 5.00 -16.00 -6.93
C GLN A 157 3.70 -15.61 -6.25
N GLN A 158 3.65 -15.56 -4.93
CA GLN A 158 2.46 -15.20 -4.15
C GLN A 158 2.13 -13.70 -4.16
N VAL A 159 3.05 -12.85 -4.65
CA VAL A 159 2.79 -11.41 -4.75
C VAL A 159 2.44 -11.00 -6.18
N PRO A 160 1.75 -9.85 -6.41
CA PRO A 160 1.21 -9.51 -7.74
C PRO A 160 2.22 -9.50 -8.87
N CYS A 161 3.41 -8.93 -8.68
CA CYS A 161 4.47 -8.90 -9.70
C CYS A 161 5.03 -10.28 -10.00
N GLY A 162 5.14 -11.17 -9.00
CA GLY A 162 5.59 -12.54 -9.20
C GLY A 162 4.55 -13.40 -9.93
N ALA A 163 3.28 -13.26 -9.59
CA ALA A 163 2.21 -13.93 -10.31
C ALA A 163 2.14 -13.48 -11.78
N ALA A 164 2.38 -12.19 -12.06
CA ALA A 164 2.48 -11.68 -13.42
C ALA A 164 3.72 -12.21 -14.15
N ALA A 165 4.87 -12.28 -13.46
CA ALA A 165 6.09 -12.85 -14.03
C ALA A 165 5.91 -14.32 -14.43
N VAL A 166 5.28 -15.14 -13.57
CA VAL A 166 4.95 -16.54 -13.90
C VAL A 166 4.09 -16.63 -15.16
N LYS A 167 3.03 -15.82 -15.26
CA LYS A 167 2.17 -15.81 -16.45
C LYS A 167 2.94 -15.47 -17.73
N ALA A 168 3.81 -14.47 -17.67
CA ALA A 168 4.60 -14.08 -18.84
C ALA A 168 5.61 -15.16 -19.23
N LEU A 169 6.31 -15.74 -18.25
CA LEU A 169 7.27 -16.83 -18.48
C LEU A 169 6.61 -18.09 -19.03
N ASP A 170 5.44 -18.46 -18.51
CA ASP A 170 4.65 -19.59 -18.98
C ASP A 170 4.16 -19.36 -20.43
N ALA A 171 3.73 -18.12 -20.75
CA ALA A 171 3.30 -17.76 -22.10
C ALA A 171 4.43 -17.88 -23.14
N ALA A 172 5.65 -17.55 -22.75
CA ALA A 172 6.86 -17.71 -23.58
C ALA A 172 7.41 -19.14 -23.56
N GLY A 173 6.96 -20.02 -22.65
CA GLY A 173 7.57 -21.31 -22.41
C GLY A 173 8.98 -21.24 -21.83
N LEU A 174 9.34 -20.10 -21.19
CA LEU A 174 10.67 -19.87 -20.65
C LEU A 174 10.80 -20.40 -19.23
N LYS A 175 11.98 -20.94 -18.93
CA LYS A 175 12.37 -21.38 -17.59
C LYS A 175 13.51 -20.50 -17.08
N VAL A 176 13.19 -19.60 -16.17
CA VAL A 176 14.16 -18.73 -15.51
C VAL A 176 14.41 -19.24 -14.10
N THR A 177 15.69 -19.33 -13.70
CA THR A 177 16.09 -19.66 -12.34
C THR A 177 16.57 -18.38 -11.67
N PRO A 178 15.71 -17.68 -10.90
CA PRO A 178 16.10 -16.43 -10.28
C PRO A 178 17.13 -16.67 -9.15
N VAL A 179 18.07 -15.73 -9.01
CA VAL A 179 19.05 -15.76 -7.90
C VAL A 179 18.43 -15.25 -6.60
N THR A 180 17.31 -14.51 -6.69
CA THR A 180 16.56 -14.04 -5.53
C THR A 180 15.08 -13.87 -5.85
N LEU A 181 14.24 -14.03 -4.83
CA LEU A 181 12.78 -13.82 -4.87
C LEU A 181 12.40 -12.75 -3.84
N GLU A 182 11.94 -11.61 -4.32
CA GLU A 182 11.64 -10.45 -3.49
C GLU A 182 10.16 -10.38 -3.09
N GLN A 183 9.86 -9.71 -1.99
CA GLN A 183 8.51 -9.63 -1.44
C GLN A 183 7.62 -8.58 -2.11
N ASP A 184 8.21 -7.64 -2.85
CA ASP A 184 7.49 -6.65 -3.65
C ASP A 184 8.36 -6.13 -4.80
N VAL A 185 7.73 -5.37 -5.72
CA VAL A 185 8.39 -4.90 -6.93
C VAL A 185 9.47 -3.84 -6.68
N LYS A 186 9.37 -3.05 -5.60
CA LYS A 186 10.39 -2.05 -5.27
C LYS A 186 11.67 -2.73 -4.75
N ALA A 187 11.52 -3.77 -3.93
CA ALA A 187 12.64 -4.59 -3.51
C ALA A 187 13.33 -5.26 -4.72
N THR A 188 12.53 -5.77 -5.68
CA THR A 188 13.04 -6.38 -6.91
C THR A 188 13.81 -5.37 -7.76
N LEU A 189 13.27 -4.17 -7.98
CA LEU A 189 13.92 -3.09 -8.73
C LEU A 189 15.23 -2.65 -8.07
N THR A 190 15.24 -2.55 -6.74
CA THR A 190 16.41 -2.13 -5.96
C THR A 190 17.60 -3.05 -6.22
N LYS A 191 17.41 -4.36 -6.46
CA LYS A 191 18.47 -5.29 -6.80
C LYS A 191 19.20 -4.90 -8.10
N VAL A 192 18.43 -4.43 -9.09
CA VAL A 192 18.99 -3.91 -10.35
C VAL A 192 19.69 -2.56 -10.13
N GLU A 193 19.05 -1.64 -9.40
CA GLU A 193 19.63 -0.31 -9.12
C GLU A 193 20.97 -0.39 -8.38
N LEU A 194 21.18 -1.43 -7.55
CA LEU A 194 22.41 -1.68 -6.81
C LEU A 194 23.43 -2.53 -7.58
N GLY A 195 23.08 -3.04 -8.77
CA GLY A 195 23.94 -3.92 -9.55
C GLY A 195 24.15 -5.30 -8.91
N GLU A 196 23.24 -5.74 -8.01
CA GLU A 196 23.29 -7.06 -7.39
C GLU A 196 22.83 -8.15 -8.36
N VAL A 197 22.02 -7.78 -9.36
CA VAL A 197 21.53 -8.64 -10.43
C VAL A 197 21.67 -7.93 -11.78
N ASP A 198 21.66 -8.72 -12.85
CA ASP A 198 21.81 -8.24 -14.22
C ASP A 198 20.47 -7.83 -14.82
N ALA A 199 19.37 -8.48 -14.40
CA ALA A 199 18.03 -8.19 -14.87
C ALA A 199 16.97 -8.48 -13.82
N ALA A 200 15.80 -7.87 -13.96
CA ALA A 200 14.61 -8.18 -13.16
C ALA A 200 13.32 -7.95 -13.96
N LEU A 201 12.26 -8.68 -13.62
CA LEU A 201 10.90 -8.36 -14.08
C LEU A 201 10.21 -7.44 -13.06
N VAL A 202 9.96 -6.21 -13.49
CA VAL A 202 9.29 -5.16 -12.71
C VAL A 202 8.20 -4.51 -13.56
N TYR A 203 7.40 -3.62 -12.99
CA TYR A 203 6.43 -2.92 -13.81
C TYR A 203 7.05 -1.76 -14.60
N ARG A 204 6.44 -1.44 -15.75
CA ARG A 204 6.80 -0.28 -16.56
C ARG A 204 6.88 1.02 -15.74
N THR A 205 5.93 1.21 -14.82
CA THR A 205 5.91 2.38 -13.95
C THR A 205 7.11 2.46 -13.01
N ASP A 206 7.66 1.33 -12.60
CA ASP A 206 8.85 1.27 -11.75
C ASP A 206 10.09 1.68 -12.53
N VAL A 207 10.21 1.22 -13.77
CA VAL A 207 11.28 1.63 -14.71
C VAL A 207 11.22 3.15 -14.95
N ILE A 208 10.04 3.69 -15.23
CA ILE A 208 9.85 5.13 -15.44
C ILE A 208 10.25 5.92 -14.18
N ALA A 209 9.83 5.45 -13.00
CA ALA A 209 10.16 6.11 -11.74
C ALA A 209 11.65 6.06 -11.38
N ALA A 210 12.37 5.04 -11.87
CA ALA A 210 13.81 4.86 -11.66
C ALA A 210 14.67 5.54 -12.74
N ALA A 211 14.12 6.50 -13.48
CA ALA A 211 14.75 7.16 -14.63
C ALA A 211 16.26 7.43 -14.44
N GLY A 212 17.06 6.95 -15.38
CA GLY A 212 18.52 7.12 -15.39
C GLY A 212 19.32 6.09 -14.57
N LYS A 213 18.66 5.30 -13.69
CA LYS A 213 19.33 4.23 -12.93
C LYS A 213 19.22 2.87 -13.63
N VAL A 214 18.11 2.66 -14.32
CA VAL A 214 17.82 1.42 -15.05
C VAL A 214 17.34 1.73 -16.46
N LYS A 215 17.53 0.76 -17.36
CA LYS A 215 16.92 0.73 -18.70
C LYS A 215 15.79 -0.29 -18.68
N GLY A 216 14.63 0.05 -19.26
CA GLY A 216 13.50 -0.86 -19.43
C GLY A 216 13.46 -1.44 -20.83
N ILE A 217 13.23 -2.74 -20.91
CA ILE A 217 13.07 -3.47 -22.16
C ILE A 217 11.67 -4.05 -22.18
N ALA A 218 10.89 -3.69 -23.20
CA ALA A 218 9.55 -4.21 -23.40
C ALA A 218 9.63 -5.59 -24.07
N PHE A 219 8.67 -6.46 -23.74
CA PHE A 219 8.56 -7.78 -24.35
C PHE A 219 7.08 -8.13 -24.60
N PRO A 220 6.76 -8.90 -25.66
CA PRO A 220 5.37 -9.13 -26.08
C PRO A 220 4.49 -9.87 -25.06
N GLU A 221 5.06 -10.83 -24.32
CA GLU A 221 4.32 -11.65 -23.34
C GLU A 221 3.81 -10.86 -22.16
N ALA A 222 4.35 -9.64 -21.93
CA ALA A 222 3.82 -8.72 -20.92
C ALA A 222 2.33 -8.38 -21.16
N ASP A 223 1.86 -8.42 -22.41
CA ASP A 223 0.45 -8.18 -22.77
C ASP A 223 -0.48 -9.30 -22.28
N GLN A 224 0.05 -10.50 -22.03
CA GLN A 224 -0.69 -11.63 -21.49
C GLN A 224 -0.69 -11.63 -19.95
N ALA A 225 0.11 -10.75 -19.33
CA ALA A 225 0.31 -10.66 -17.89
C ALA A 225 -0.03 -9.27 -17.33
N VAL A 226 -0.99 -8.57 -17.96
CA VAL A 226 -1.47 -7.26 -17.49
C VAL A 226 -2.10 -7.40 -16.12
N ASN A 227 -1.74 -6.52 -15.21
CA ASN A 227 -2.32 -6.44 -13.88
C ASN A 227 -3.36 -5.32 -13.82
N ASP A 228 -4.60 -5.67 -13.46
CA ASP A 228 -5.62 -4.73 -13.05
C ASP A 228 -5.39 -4.32 -11.59
N TYR A 229 -5.50 -3.04 -11.30
CA TYR A 229 -5.33 -2.46 -9.98
C TYR A 229 -6.68 -2.04 -9.40
N PRO A 230 -7.24 -2.80 -8.48
CA PRO A 230 -8.46 -2.43 -7.77
C PRO A 230 -8.17 -1.57 -6.53
N ILE A 231 -9.12 -0.68 -6.21
CA ILE A 231 -9.16 0.12 -4.99
C ILE A 231 -10.53 -0.03 -4.32
N ALA A 232 -10.56 -0.07 -3.00
CA ALA A 232 -11.78 -0.10 -2.20
C ALA A 232 -11.61 0.61 -0.86
N THR A 233 -12.69 1.15 -0.32
CA THR A 233 -12.80 1.49 1.10
C THR A 233 -13.04 0.23 1.91
N LEU A 234 -12.45 0.16 3.11
CA LEU A 234 -12.68 -0.95 4.03
C LEU A 234 -14.00 -0.76 4.77
N THR A 235 -14.66 -1.88 5.14
CA THR A 235 -15.99 -1.85 5.78
C THR A 235 -15.95 -1.26 7.19
N GLU A 236 -14.85 -1.48 7.91
CA GLU A 236 -14.62 -0.98 9.26
C GLU A 236 -13.64 0.20 9.29
N ALA A 237 -13.59 0.98 8.21
CA ALA A 237 -12.72 2.14 8.09
C ALA A 237 -12.99 3.17 9.20
N PRO A 238 -12.03 3.45 10.11
CA PRO A 238 -12.21 4.46 11.16
C PRO A 238 -12.51 5.85 10.58
N ALA A 239 -11.94 6.19 9.43
CA ALA A 239 -12.12 7.45 8.73
C ALA A 239 -12.96 7.30 7.44
N GLY A 240 -14.07 6.54 7.48
CA GLY A 240 -14.83 6.12 6.31
C GLY A 240 -15.23 7.25 5.34
N ASP A 241 -15.57 8.46 5.84
CA ASP A 241 -15.88 9.60 4.97
C ASP A 241 -14.65 10.12 4.23
N LEU A 242 -13.50 10.24 4.91
CA LEU A 242 -12.23 10.63 4.27
C LEU A 242 -11.76 9.53 3.31
N ALA A 243 -11.93 8.26 3.67
CA ALA A 243 -11.61 7.12 2.82
C ALA A 243 -12.36 7.18 1.49
N ARG A 244 -13.69 7.40 1.51
CA ARG A 244 -14.48 7.57 0.28
C ARG A 244 -13.98 8.73 -0.56
N ARG A 245 -13.75 9.90 0.05
CA ARG A 245 -13.23 11.08 -0.67
C ARG A 245 -11.85 10.83 -1.29
N PHE A 246 -10.98 10.07 -0.60
CA PHE A 246 -9.68 9.71 -1.15
C PHE A 246 -9.82 8.77 -2.35
N VAL A 247 -10.69 7.76 -2.27
CA VAL A 247 -11.01 6.87 -3.40
C VAL A 247 -11.60 7.66 -4.57
N ASP A 248 -12.53 8.61 -4.31
CA ASP A 248 -13.10 9.49 -5.33
C ASP A 248 -12.02 10.33 -6.02
N LEU A 249 -11.04 10.87 -5.26
CA LEU A 249 -9.90 11.58 -5.83
C LEU A 249 -9.08 10.67 -6.77
N VAL A 250 -8.77 9.45 -6.35
CA VAL A 250 -8.01 8.48 -7.17
C VAL A 250 -8.75 8.17 -8.48
N LEU A 251 -10.09 8.00 -8.42
CA LEU A 251 -10.94 7.70 -9.58
C LEU A 251 -11.25 8.93 -10.44
N SER A 252 -11.00 10.14 -9.95
CA SER A 252 -11.26 11.38 -10.64
C SER A 252 -10.35 11.57 -11.87
N ARG A 253 -10.66 12.62 -12.67
CA ARG A 253 -9.79 13.04 -13.77
C ARG A 253 -8.38 13.39 -13.27
N GLN A 254 -8.26 14.12 -12.16
CA GLN A 254 -6.97 14.47 -11.56
C GLN A 254 -6.17 13.21 -11.18
N GLY A 255 -6.81 12.23 -10.55
CA GLY A 255 -6.17 10.96 -10.21
C GLY A 255 -5.69 10.22 -11.45
N LYS A 256 -6.53 10.12 -12.48
CA LYS A 256 -6.17 9.49 -13.76
C LYS A 256 -5.00 10.18 -14.45
N ASP A 257 -4.97 11.52 -14.46
CA ASP A 257 -3.90 12.31 -15.07
C ASP A 257 -2.54 12.03 -14.36
N VAL A 258 -2.52 12.01 -13.02
CA VAL A 258 -1.32 11.67 -12.22
C VAL A 258 -0.85 10.24 -12.53
N LEU A 259 -1.75 9.28 -12.53
CA LEU A 259 -1.44 7.87 -12.75
C LEU A 259 -0.96 7.60 -14.18
N THR A 260 -1.63 8.18 -15.18
CA THR A 260 -1.23 8.04 -16.60
C THR A 260 0.13 8.67 -16.87
N LYS A 261 0.41 9.84 -16.29
CA LYS A 261 1.72 10.50 -16.39
C LYS A 261 2.85 9.62 -15.82
N ALA A 262 2.56 8.82 -14.79
CA ALA A 262 3.51 7.88 -14.22
C ALA A 262 3.67 6.57 -15.03
N GLY A 263 2.91 6.41 -16.13
CA GLY A 263 3.00 5.27 -17.04
C GLY A 263 1.97 4.16 -16.81
N PHE A 264 1.03 4.33 -15.87
CA PHE A 264 -0.12 3.43 -15.78
C PHE A 264 -1.03 3.57 -16.99
N GLU A 265 -1.74 2.48 -17.33
CA GLU A 265 -2.75 2.47 -18.37
C GLU A 265 -4.15 2.62 -17.74
N THR A 266 -5.06 3.28 -18.44
CA THR A 266 -6.49 3.33 -18.04
C THR A 266 -7.14 1.97 -18.25
N PRO A 267 -8.13 1.59 -17.41
CA PRO A 267 -8.86 0.33 -17.55
C PRO A 267 -9.55 0.15 -18.89
#